data_9af2a01e42d160c1b04d4ada9ff5b2af
#
_entry.id   9af2a01e42d160c1b04d4ada9ff5b2af
#
_cell.length_a   1.000
_cell.length_b   1.000
_cell.length_c   1.000
_cell.angle_alpha   90.00
_cell.angle_beta   90.00
_cell.angle_gamma   90.00
#
_symmetry.space_group_name_H-M   'P 1'
#
loop_
_entity.id
_entity.type
_entity.pdbx_description
1 polymer ?
#
loop_
_entity_poly.entity_id
_entity_poly.type
_entity_poly.pdbx_seq_one_letter_code
_entity_poly.pdbx_strand_id
1 'polypeptide(L)'
;MSDISDRFRQALEFVVAHGFARSESAIARKLGVTAPAISMAKSGEREPSWDMLLNFCDHYPINFWWLRSGEGDMIGDGNRIVSLLQRIKELEKRLGL
;
A
#
# COMPACT_ATOMS: atom_id res chain seq x y z
N MET A 1 4.82 -3.96 19.13
CA MET A 1 4.45 -2.63 18.64
C MET A 1 3.92 -2.73 17.23
N SER A 2 2.79 -2.09 17.00
CA SER A 2 2.23 -2.03 15.67
C SER A 2 3.03 -1.02 14.86
N ASP A 3 3.81 -1.49 13.94
CA ASP A 3 4.56 -0.64 13.02
C ASP A 3 3.99 -0.79 11.60
N ILE A 4 4.61 -0.12 10.66
CA ILE A 4 4.15 -0.12 9.27
C ILE A 4 4.20 -1.51 8.65
N SER A 5 5.18 -2.34 9.03
CA SER A 5 5.28 -3.70 8.51
C SER A 5 4.16 -4.60 9.04
N ASP A 6 3.79 -4.45 10.30
CA ASP A 6 2.66 -5.19 10.89
C ASP A 6 1.35 -4.81 10.20
N ARG A 7 1.14 -3.52 9.98
CA ARG A 7 -0.07 -3.05 9.30
C ARG A 7 -0.11 -3.52 7.85
N PHE A 8 1.04 -3.50 7.18
CA PHE A 8 1.14 -3.98 5.80
C PHE A 8 0.79 -5.46 5.72
N ARG A 9 1.29 -6.26 6.66
CA ARG A 9 0.96 -7.69 6.74
C ARG A 9 -0.53 -7.90 6.95
N GLN A 10 -1.15 -7.16 7.86
CA GLN A 10 -2.59 -7.23 8.10
C GLN A 10 -3.39 -6.88 6.85
N ALA A 11 -2.96 -5.84 6.13
CA ALA A 11 -3.61 -5.41 4.88
C ALA A 11 -3.49 -6.49 3.80
N LEU A 12 -2.32 -7.10 3.67
CA LEU A 12 -2.12 -8.19 2.71
C LEU A 12 -3.04 -9.37 3.00
N GLU A 13 -3.11 -9.77 4.27
CA GLU A 13 -3.97 -10.87 4.70
C GLU A 13 -5.44 -10.57 4.41
N PHE A 14 -5.87 -9.34 4.68
CA PHE A 14 -7.24 -8.90 4.40
C PHE A 14 -7.55 -8.98 2.90
N VAL A 15 -6.67 -8.46 2.07
CA VAL A 15 -6.86 -8.41 0.62
C VAL A 15 -7.00 -9.83 0.04
N VAL A 16 -6.16 -10.74 0.49
CA VAL A 16 -6.23 -12.14 0.04
C VAL A 16 -7.47 -12.84 0.59
N ALA A 17 -7.75 -12.67 1.89
CA ALA A 17 -8.88 -13.33 2.55
C ALA A 17 -10.22 -12.92 1.97
N HIS A 18 -10.35 -11.69 1.50
CA HIS A 18 -11.61 -11.16 0.95
C HIS A 18 -11.67 -11.25 -0.58
N GLY A 19 -10.73 -11.94 -1.19
CA GLY A 19 -10.79 -12.23 -2.62
C GLY A 19 -10.39 -11.09 -3.54
N PHE A 20 -9.80 -10.02 -3.03
CA PHE A 20 -9.31 -8.93 -3.86
C PHE A 20 -8.07 -9.33 -4.65
N ALA A 21 -7.32 -10.30 -4.14
CA ALA A 21 -6.18 -10.90 -4.83
C ALA A 21 -6.12 -12.38 -4.47
N ARG A 22 -5.56 -13.18 -5.38
CA ARG A 22 -5.43 -14.62 -5.17
C ARG A 22 -4.39 -14.97 -4.12
N SER A 23 -3.32 -14.20 -4.08
CA SER A 23 -2.15 -14.48 -3.25
C SER A 23 -1.28 -13.25 -3.14
N GLU A 24 -0.28 -13.31 -2.27
CA GLU A 24 0.72 -12.26 -2.16
C GLU A 24 1.55 -12.13 -3.43
N SER A 25 1.80 -13.25 -4.13
CA SER A 25 2.49 -13.21 -5.42
C SER A 25 1.69 -12.43 -6.46
N ALA A 26 0.37 -12.57 -6.47
CA ALA A 26 -0.50 -11.80 -7.35
C ALA A 26 -0.45 -10.32 -7.02
N ILE A 27 -0.39 -9.97 -5.73
CA ILE A 27 -0.24 -8.59 -5.28
C ILE A 27 1.08 -8.02 -5.78
N ALA A 28 2.18 -8.75 -5.60
CA ALA A 28 3.50 -8.33 -6.07
C ALA A 28 3.49 -8.04 -7.57
N ARG A 29 2.88 -8.91 -8.34
CA ARG A 29 2.75 -8.74 -9.79
C ARG A 29 1.95 -7.49 -10.14
N LYS A 30 0.85 -7.27 -9.42
CA LYS A 30 0.00 -6.10 -9.63
C LYS A 30 0.74 -4.79 -9.33
N LEU A 31 1.56 -4.79 -8.30
CA LEU A 31 2.32 -3.61 -7.90
C LEU A 31 3.62 -3.45 -8.69
N GLY A 32 3.97 -4.43 -9.51
CA GLY A 32 5.21 -4.37 -10.28
C GLY A 32 6.47 -4.56 -9.46
N VAL A 33 6.35 -5.29 -8.35
CA VAL A 33 7.49 -5.61 -7.47
C VAL A 33 7.68 -7.13 -7.41
N THR A 34 8.79 -7.56 -6.82
CA THR A 34 9.07 -8.99 -6.68
C THR A 34 8.39 -9.56 -5.43
N ALA A 35 8.15 -10.88 -5.44
CA ALA A 35 7.62 -11.55 -4.26
C ALA A 35 8.54 -11.40 -3.04
N PRO A 36 9.87 -11.51 -3.17
CA PRO A 36 10.77 -11.21 -2.04
C PRO A 36 10.62 -9.79 -1.48
N ALA A 37 10.35 -8.79 -2.32
CA ALA A 37 10.14 -7.43 -1.86
C ALA A 37 8.91 -7.33 -0.93
N ILE A 38 7.83 -8.04 -1.28
CA ILE A 38 6.64 -8.12 -0.42
C ILE A 38 6.98 -8.82 0.90
N SER A 39 7.69 -9.94 0.84
CA SER A 39 8.10 -10.70 2.03
C SER A 39 8.95 -9.85 2.99
N MET A 40 9.90 -9.11 2.47
CA MET A 40 10.76 -8.23 3.27
C MET A 40 9.98 -7.11 3.93
N ALA A 41 9.05 -6.50 3.19
CA ALA A 41 8.19 -5.45 3.73
C ALA A 41 7.28 -5.99 4.83
N LYS A 42 6.77 -7.21 4.65
CA LYS A 42 5.88 -7.88 5.58
C LYS A 42 6.62 -8.29 6.86
N SER A 43 7.85 -8.74 6.77
CA SER A 43 8.63 -9.23 7.91
C SER A 43 9.31 -8.13 8.70
N GLY A 44 9.38 -6.91 8.16
CA GLY A 44 10.10 -5.81 8.79
C GLY A 44 11.58 -5.75 8.44
N GLU A 45 12.07 -6.68 7.62
CA GLU A 45 13.45 -6.66 7.13
C GLU A 45 13.75 -5.38 6.37
N ARG A 46 12.76 -4.91 5.62
CA ARG A 46 12.85 -3.68 4.86
C ARG A 46 11.51 -2.96 4.97
N GLU A 47 11.54 -1.71 5.42
CA GLU A 47 10.33 -0.92 5.52
C GLU A 47 9.74 -0.69 4.12
N PRO A 48 8.41 -0.87 3.93
CA PRO A 48 7.79 -0.58 2.64
C PRO A 48 8.01 0.87 2.23
N SER A 49 8.36 1.09 0.97
CA SER A 49 8.56 2.44 0.46
C SER A 49 7.23 3.19 0.36
N TRP A 50 7.30 4.50 0.37
CA TRP A 50 6.14 5.36 0.16
C TRP A 50 5.42 4.99 -1.13
N ASP A 51 6.18 4.80 -2.22
CA ASP A 51 5.60 4.45 -3.53
C ASP A 51 4.90 3.09 -3.51
N MET A 52 5.45 2.11 -2.80
CA MET A 52 4.82 0.81 -2.64
C MET A 52 3.48 0.94 -1.92
N LEU A 53 3.44 1.73 -0.84
CA LEU A 53 2.22 1.92 -0.06
C LEU A 53 1.15 2.66 -0.87
N LEU A 54 1.53 3.70 -1.60
CA LEU A 54 0.60 4.43 -2.47
C LEU A 54 0.02 3.52 -3.53
N ASN A 55 0.87 2.75 -4.19
CA ASN A 55 0.48 1.85 -5.26
C ASN A 55 -0.45 0.76 -4.73
N PHE A 56 -0.14 0.21 -3.57
CA PHE A 56 -0.97 -0.79 -2.91
C PHE A 56 -2.37 -0.24 -2.60
N CYS A 57 -2.45 0.94 -2.01
CA CYS A 57 -3.73 1.56 -1.67
C CYS A 57 -4.52 2.01 -2.90
N ASP A 58 -3.83 2.24 -4.03
CA ASP A 58 -4.48 2.58 -5.28
C ASP A 58 -5.23 1.38 -5.88
N HIS A 59 -4.72 0.17 -5.66
CA HIS A 59 -5.30 -1.05 -6.22
C HIS A 59 -6.26 -1.76 -5.27
N TYR A 60 -6.16 -1.54 -3.97
CA TYR A 60 -6.93 -2.27 -2.98
C TYR A 60 -7.61 -1.30 -2.00
N PRO A 61 -8.76 -1.69 -1.38
CA PRO A 61 -9.54 -0.79 -0.53
C PRO A 61 -8.94 -0.62 0.87
N ILE A 62 -7.69 -0.26 0.94
CA ILE A 62 -6.96 -0.04 2.20
C ILE A 62 -6.72 1.44 2.39
N ASN A 63 -7.02 1.94 3.57
CA ASN A 63 -6.82 3.34 3.93
C ASN A 63 -5.32 3.61 4.05
N PHE A 64 -4.79 4.50 3.21
CA PHE A 64 -3.37 4.83 3.18
C PHE A 64 -2.87 5.35 4.53
N TRP A 65 -3.64 6.22 5.18
CA TRP A 65 -3.21 6.81 6.44
C TRP A 65 -3.15 5.78 7.56
N TRP A 66 -4.09 4.83 7.56
CA TRP A 66 -4.00 3.71 8.49
C TRP A 66 -2.75 2.89 8.24
N LEU A 67 -2.48 2.59 6.99
CA LEU A 67 -1.33 1.77 6.61
C LEU A 67 -0.02 2.47 6.98
N ARG A 68 0.09 3.75 6.68
CA ARG A 68 1.32 4.52 6.88
C ARG A 68 1.56 4.90 8.34
N SER A 69 0.52 5.33 9.06
CA SER A 69 0.70 5.90 10.40
C SER A 69 -0.25 5.33 11.45
N GLY A 70 -1.15 4.42 11.09
CA GLY A 70 -2.09 3.83 12.02
C GLY A 70 -3.33 4.67 12.30
N GLU A 71 -3.53 5.75 11.56
CA GLU A 71 -4.65 6.64 11.75
C GLU A 71 -5.90 6.16 11.01
N GLY A 72 -7.03 6.16 11.70
CA GLY A 72 -8.30 5.75 11.13
C GLY A 72 -8.45 4.24 11.04
N ASP A 73 -9.39 3.80 10.21
CA ASP A 73 -9.68 2.39 10.01
C ASP A 73 -8.87 1.83 8.84
N MET A 74 -8.62 0.52 8.89
CA MET A 74 -7.89 -0.18 7.82
C MET A 74 -8.56 0.01 6.47
N ILE A 75 -9.90 -0.06 6.45
CA ILE A 75 -10.70 0.10 5.23
C ILE A 75 -11.40 1.44 5.29
N GLY A 76 -11.34 2.22 4.22
CA GLY A 76 -11.99 3.51 4.19
C GLY A 76 -11.70 4.30 2.94
N ASP A 77 -12.05 5.58 2.96
CA ASP A 77 -11.94 6.47 1.82
C ASP A 77 -10.52 6.97 1.53
N GLY A 78 -9.52 6.35 2.17
CA GLY A 78 -8.12 6.71 1.98
C GLY A 78 -7.68 6.69 0.52
N ASN A 79 -8.32 5.85 -0.31
CA ASN A 79 -8.01 5.75 -1.73
C ASN A 79 -8.26 7.07 -2.47
N ARG A 80 -9.24 7.84 -2.03
CA ARG A 80 -9.54 9.15 -2.61
C ARG A 80 -8.39 10.13 -2.39
N ILE A 81 -7.85 10.12 -1.17
CA ILE A 81 -6.73 10.98 -0.79
C ILE A 81 -5.48 10.56 -1.56
N VAL A 82 -5.24 9.24 -1.67
CA VAL A 82 -4.10 8.70 -2.41
C VAL A 82 -4.14 9.15 -3.87
N SER A 83 -5.30 9.05 -4.50
CA SER A 83 -5.46 9.49 -5.91
C SER A 83 -5.17 10.97 -6.07
N LEU A 84 -5.60 11.80 -5.12
CA LEU A 84 -5.33 13.24 -5.14
C LEU A 84 -3.85 13.53 -4.98
N LEU A 85 -3.17 12.82 -4.07
CA LEU A 85 -1.73 12.98 -3.88
C LEU A 85 -0.95 12.60 -5.12
N GLN A 86 -1.35 11.53 -5.80
CA GLN A 86 -0.72 11.11 -7.05
C GLN A 86 -0.93 12.13 -8.14
N ARG A 87 -2.11 12.72 -8.23
CA ARG A 87 -2.41 13.80 -9.18
C ARG A 87 -1.54 15.02 -8.95
N ILE A 88 -1.39 15.41 -7.68
CA ILE A 88 -0.54 16.54 -7.32
C ILE A 88 0.91 16.28 -7.75
N LYS A 89 1.39 15.07 -7.51
CA LYS A 89 2.74 14.66 -7.89
C LYS A 89 2.94 14.73 -9.39
N GLU A 90 1.96 14.29 -10.17
CA GLU A 90 2.00 14.38 -11.63
C GLU A 90 1.98 15.82 -12.13
N LEU A 91 1.16 16.66 -11.50
CA LEU A 91 1.09 18.08 -11.86
C LEU A 91 2.41 18.79 -11.57
N GLU A 92 3.01 18.53 -10.42
CA GLU A 92 4.32 19.08 -10.07
C GLU A 92 5.38 18.68 -11.11
N LYS A 93 5.34 17.42 -11.54
CA LYS A 93 6.26 16.92 -12.55
C LYS A 93 6.07 17.63 -13.89
N ARG A 94 4.82 17.87 -14.29
CA ARG A 94 4.50 18.60 -15.54
C ARG A 94 4.96 20.05 -15.49
N LEU A 95 4.86 20.67 -14.32
CA LEU A 95 5.24 22.07 -14.13
C LEU A 95 6.74 22.24 -13.89
N GLY A 96 7.48 21.16 -13.82
CA GLY A 96 8.92 21.20 -13.58
C GLY A 96 9.30 21.55 -12.14
N LEU A 97 8.40 21.30 -11.22
CA LEU A 97 8.63 21.59 -9.80
C LEU A 97 9.30 20.43 -9.08
#